data_e9d4610f9c1bf7d5e3b758a8ea431af0
#
_entry.id   e9d4610f9c1bf7d5e3b758a8ea431af0
#
_cell.length_a   1.000
_cell.length_b   1.000
_cell.length_c   1.000
_cell.angle_alpha   90.00
_cell.angle_beta   90.00
_cell.angle_gamma   90.00
#
_symmetry.space_group_name_H-M   'P 1'
#
loop_
_entity.id
_entity.type
_entity.pdbx_description
1 polymer ?
#
loop_
_entity_poly.entity_id
_entity_poly.type
_entity_poly.pdbx_seq_one_letter_code
_entity_poly.pdbx_strand_id
1 'polypeptide(L)'
;MDPVTHAASGALLMLALPKRPATAWAIPLACLAAAAPDIDTFFCRSPELFLALHRGITHSLPALPLFSLILALAFRPLWRRGADDAFSFVGTWIFCAACVLLHIWLDCITTFGTMILQPFSDLRVRLNGVFIVDLILTVPLLVLTVCALRRKNARRRLAAAGLIWIFLYPAGAIAANLA
;
A
#
# COMPACT_ATOMS: atom_id res chain seq x y z
N MET A 1 3.58 1.94 8.76
CA MET A 1 2.26 1.52 9.27
C MET A 1 2.31 0.04 9.58
N ASP A 2 1.29 -0.56 10.22
CA ASP A 2 1.27 -1.99 10.43
C ASP A 2 1.04 -2.77 9.10
N PRO A 3 1.56 -4.01 8.96
CA PRO A 3 1.46 -4.77 7.70
C PRO A 3 0.01 -5.12 7.29
N VAL A 4 -0.91 -5.19 8.27
CA VAL A 4 -2.33 -5.52 8.00
C VAL A 4 -3.01 -4.36 7.28
N THR A 5 -2.75 -3.13 7.71
CA THR A 5 -3.25 -1.92 7.06
C THR A 5 -2.71 -1.78 5.64
N HIS A 6 -1.42 -2.06 5.41
CA HIS A 6 -0.84 -2.08 4.06
C HIS A 6 -1.50 -3.13 3.18
N ALA A 7 -1.65 -4.37 3.65
CA ALA A 7 -2.29 -5.43 2.90
C ALA A 7 -3.77 -5.09 2.57
N ALA A 8 -4.52 -4.56 3.54
CA ALA A 8 -5.91 -4.15 3.33
C ALA A 8 -6.03 -3.02 2.28
N SER A 9 -5.10 -2.06 2.27
CA SER A 9 -5.07 -0.99 1.28
C SER A 9 -4.89 -1.52 -0.14
N GLY A 10 -3.98 -2.49 -0.34
CA GLY A 10 -3.79 -3.17 -1.63
C GLY A 10 -5.03 -3.96 -2.07
N ALA A 11 -5.67 -4.69 -1.14
CA ALA A 11 -6.92 -5.38 -1.41
C ALA A 11 -8.03 -4.41 -1.85
N LEU A 12 -8.22 -3.29 -1.14
CA LEU A 12 -9.19 -2.26 -1.48
C LEU A 12 -8.91 -1.64 -2.85
N LEU A 13 -7.64 -1.37 -3.17
CA LEU A 13 -7.26 -0.85 -4.48
C LEU A 13 -7.65 -1.82 -5.60
N MET A 14 -7.40 -3.13 -5.45
CA MET A 14 -7.82 -4.15 -6.41
C MET A 14 -9.36 -4.27 -6.51
N LEU A 15 -10.05 -4.20 -5.36
CA LEU A 15 -11.52 -4.30 -5.32
C LEU A 15 -12.23 -3.08 -5.90
N ALA A 16 -11.60 -1.91 -5.89
CA ALA A 16 -12.13 -0.68 -6.48
C ALA A 16 -12.10 -0.69 -8.02
N LEU A 17 -11.24 -1.50 -8.63
CA LEU A 17 -11.10 -1.54 -10.09
C LEU A 17 -12.40 -1.99 -10.79
N PRO A 18 -12.76 -1.38 -11.93
CA PRO A 18 -13.89 -1.80 -12.73
C PRO A 18 -13.70 -3.19 -13.33
N LYS A 19 -12.52 -3.46 -13.88
CA LYS A 19 -12.07 -4.76 -14.36
C LYS A 19 -10.86 -5.20 -13.55
N ARG A 20 -10.84 -6.43 -13.10
CA ARG A 20 -9.75 -7.03 -12.33
C ARG A 20 -9.41 -8.41 -12.90
N PRO A 21 -8.19 -8.92 -12.71
CA PRO A 21 -7.85 -10.27 -13.13
C PRO A 21 -8.82 -11.30 -12.55
N ALA A 22 -9.33 -12.19 -13.40
CA ALA A 22 -10.24 -13.28 -13.01
C ALA A 22 -9.50 -14.48 -12.41
N THR A 23 -8.56 -14.21 -11.52
CA THR A 23 -7.75 -15.24 -10.85
C THR A 23 -7.90 -15.16 -9.35
N ALA A 24 -7.77 -16.30 -8.65
CA ALA A 24 -7.75 -16.36 -7.20
C ALA A 24 -6.57 -15.56 -6.60
N TRP A 25 -5.52 -15.33 -7.37
CA TRP A 25 -4.33 -14.57 -6.96
C TRP A 25 -4.50 -13.04 -7.00
N ALA A 26 -5.60 -12.52 -7.58
CA ALA A 26 -5.79 -11.08 -7.75
C ALA A 26 -5.68 -10.31 -6.42
N ILE A 27 -6.38 -10.74 -5.38
CA ILE A 27 -6.35 -10.08 -4.07
C ILE A 27 -5.07 -10.38 -3.28
N PRO A 28 -4.63 -11.66 -3.13
CA PRO A 28 -3.38 -11.96 -2.43
C PRO A 28 -2.17 -11.19 -2.97
N LEU A 29 -2.00 -11.12 -4.30
CA LEU A 29 -0.89 -10.39 -4.89
C LEU A 29 -1.02 -8.87 -4.71
N ALA A 30 -2.24 -8.32 -4.71
CA ALA A 30 -2.45 -6.91 -4.39
C ALA A 30 -2.06 -6.59 -2.92
N CYS A 31 -2.41 -7.47 -1.98
CA CYS A 31 -1.96 -7.36 -0.59
C CYS A 31 -0.43 -7.41 -0.49
N LEU A 32 0.20 -8.36 -1.19
CA LEU A 32 1.66 -8.50 -1.21
C LEU A 32 2.34 -7.30 -1.87
N ALA A 33 1.80 -6.76 -2.97
CA ALA A 33 2.34 -5.56 -3.63
C ALA A 33 2.33 -4.35 -2.70
N ALA A 34 1.24 -4.18 -1.93
CA ALA A 34 1.12 -3.09 -0.99
C ALA A 34 1.97 -3.27 0.29
N ALA A 35 2.31 -4.50 0.67
CA ALA A 35 3.20 -4.79 1.79
C ALA A 35 4.68 -4.96 1.38
N ALA A 36 4.98 -5.02 0.08
CA ALA A 36 6.29 -5.37 -0.45
C ALA A 36 7.44 -4.41 -0.03
N PRO A 37 7.24 -3.08 0.13
CA PRO A 37 8.33 -2.22 0.58
C PRO A 37 8.92 -2.61 1.92
N ASP A 38 8.13 -3.17 2.84
CA ASP A 38 8.57 -3.64 4.17
C ASP A 38 9.50 -4.87 4.11
N ILE A 39 9.83 -5.38 2.91
CA ILE A 39 10.84 -6.43 2.74
C ILE A 39 12.20 -6.00 3.29
N ASP A 40 12.45 -4.70 3.40
CA ASP A 40 13.68 -4.15 3.97
C ASP A 40 13.90 -4.58 5.42
N THR A 41 12.83 -4.86 6.18
CA THR A 41 12.90 -5.33 7.57
C THR A 41 13.66 -6.64 7.72
N PHE A 42 13.63 -7.52 6.71
CA PHE A 42 14.37 -8.77 6.71
C PHE A 42 15.90 -8.59 6.65
N PHE A 43 16.36 -7.43 6.19
CA PHE A 43 17.77 -7.07 6.11
C PHE A 43 18.25 -6.29 7.34
N CYS A 44 17.34 -5.80 8.17
CA CYS A 44 17.62 -5.04 9.39
C CYS A 44 17.89 -6.01 10.56
N ARG A 45 19.15 -6.49 10.70
CA ARG A 45 19.54 -7.50 11.68
C ARG A 45 19.87 -6.95 13.07
N SER A 46 19.88 -5.63 13.26
CA SER A 46 20.06 -4.97 14.55
C SER A 46 19.13 -3.77 14.68
N PRO A 47 18.84 -3.30 15.91
CA PRO A 47 18.03 -2.11 16.12
C PRO A 47 18.57 -0.86 15.40
N GLU A 48 19.90 -0.71 15.36
CA GLU A 48 20.57 0.43 14.71
C GLU A 48 20.37 0.36 13.20
N LEU A 49 20.52 -0.82 12.58
CA LEU A 49 20.26 -1.03 11.16
C LEU A 49 18.79 -0.81 10.83
N PHE A 50 17.89 -1.23 11.70
CA PHE A 50 16.45 -0.96 11.53
C PHE A 50 16.17 0.55 11.51
N LEU A 51 16.71 1.30 12.47
CA LEU A 51 16.52 2.75 12.52
C LEU A 51 17.16 3.46 11.31
N ALA A 52 18.28 2.95 10.80
CA ALA A 52 19.00 3.54 9.69
C ALA A 52 18.39 3.22 8.32
N LEU A 53 18.00 1.96 8.09
CA LEU A 53 17.64 1.45 6.75
C LEU A 53 16.15 1.28 6.53
N HIS A 54 15.38 0.97 7.60
CA HIS A 54 13.93 0.77 7.45
C HIS A 54 13.24 2.05 7.01
N ARG A 55 12.34 1.90 6.04
CA ARG A 55 11.68 2.99 5.30
C ARG A 55 12.65 3.90 4.53
N GLY A 56 13.70 3.27 3.99
CA GLY A 56 14.69 3.89 3.13
C GLY A 56 14.38 3.70 1.65
N ILE A 57 15.34 3.12 0.91
CA ILE A 57 15.30 3.04 -0.57
C ILE A 57 14.04 2.33 -1.12
N THR A 58 13.55 1.28 -0.45
CA THR A 58 12.32 0.56 -0.85
C THR A 58 11.06 1.40 -0.73
N HIS A 59 11.11 2.48 0.06
CA HIS A 59 10.02 3.42 0.32
C HIS A 59 10.25 4.77 -0.36
N SER A 60 11.23 4.87 -1.27
CA SER A 60 11.57 6.14 -1.91
C SER A 60 10.85 6.32 -3.25
N LEU A 61 10.49 7.57 -3.57
CA LEU A 61 9.87 7.93 -4.84
C LEU A 61 10.82 7.71 -6.04
N PRO A 62 12.13 8.00 -5.95
CA PRO A 62 13.08 7.68 -7.02
C PRO A 62 13.19 6.18 -7.32
N ALA A 63 13.11 5.30 -6.32
CA ALA A 63 13.18 3.86 -6.53
C ALA A 63 11.82 3.23 -6.92
N LEU A 64 10.71 3.93 -6.72
CA LEU A 64 9.35 3.43 -6.96
C LEU A 64 9.16 2.85 -8.38
N PRO A 65 9.60 3.48 -9.49
CA PRO A 65 9.41 2.93 -10.83
C PRO A 65 10.09 1.56 -11.00
N LEU A 66 11.34 1.44 -10.52
CA LEU A 66 12.10 0.20 -10.63
C LEU A 66 11.54 -0.88 -9.69
N PHE A 67 11.24 -0.54 -8.44
CA PHE A 67 10.71 -1.49 -7.47
C PHE A 67 9.34 -2.03 -7.90
N SER A 68 8.44 -1.17 -8.36
CA SER A 68 7.14 -1.58 -8.89
C SER A 68 7.25 -2.38 -10.19
N LEU A 69 8.27 -2.13 -11.04
CA LEU A 69 8.56 -2.93 -12.22
C LEU A 69 8.95 -4.36 -11.85
N ILE A 70 9.82 -4.53 -10.84
CA ILE A 70 10.22 -5.84 -10.34
C ILE A 70 8.99 -6.61 -9.83
N LEU A 71 8.11 -5.96 -9.06
CA LEU A 71 6.86 -6.57 -8.60
C LEU A 71 5.95 -6.96 -9.76
N ALA A 72 5.82 -6.11 -10.78
CA ALA A 72 5.00 -6.38 -11.96
C ALA A 72 5.52 -7.59 -12.74
N LEU A 73 6.83 -7.70 -12.92
CA LEU A 73 7.45 -8.86 -13.57
C LEU A 73 7.21 -10.15 -12.76
N ALA A 74 7.34 -10.09 -11.44
CA ALA A 74 7.12 -11.24 -10.57
C ALA A 74 5.64 -11.70 -10.52
N PHE A 75 4.69 -10.75 -10.50
CA PHE A 75 3.28 -11.06 -10.28
C PHE A 75 2.49 -11.31 -11.57
N ARG A 76 2.93 -10.74 -12.69
CA ARG A 76 2.23 -10.89 -13.98
C ARG A 76 1.93 -12.33 -14.38
N PRO A 77 2.86 -13.32 -14.25
CA PRO A 77 2.57 -14.70 -14.62
C PRO A 77 1.40 -15.30 -13.85
N LEU A 78 1.21 -14.90 -12.59
CA LEU A 78 0.12 -15.38 -11.73
C LEU A 78 -1.20 -14.65 -12.04
N TRP A 79 -1.15 -13.37 -12.39
CA TRP A 79 -2.33 -12.61 -12.79
C TRP A 79 -2.85 -12.96 -14.18
N ARG A 80 -1.98 -13.45 -15.09
CA ARG A 80 -2.35 -13.93 -16.43
C ARG A 80 -2.97 -15.32 -16.45
N ARG A 81 -2.98 -16.06 -15.36
CA ARG A 81 -3.57 -17.42 -15.31
C ARG A 81 -5.11 -17.45 -15.41
N GLY A 82 -5.79 -16.30 -15.50
CA GLY A 82 -7.20 -16.20 -15.85
C GLY A 82 -7.40 -16.00 -17.35
N ALA A 83 -8.57 -16.42 -17.87
CA ALA A 83 -8.90 -16.37 -19.31
C ALA A 83 -8.97 -14.95 -19.90
N ASP A 84 -9.07 -13.92 -19.06
CA ASP A 84 -9.18 -12.54 -19.49
C ASP A 84 -7.89 -11.77 -19.18
N ASP A 85 -7.29 -11.16 -20.21
CA ASP A 85 -6.17 -10.20 -20.10
C ASP A 85 -6.66 -8.88 -19.46
N ALA A 86 -7.13 -8.96 -18.22
CA ALA A 86 -7.65 -7.78 -17.51
C ALA A 86 -6.58 -6.71 -17.27
N PHE A 87 -5.31 -7.14 -17.26
CA PHE A 87 -4.15 -6.26 -17.17
C PHE A 87 -3.15 -6.51 -18.29
N SER A 88 -2.88 -5.45 -19.08
CA SER A 88 -1.65 -5.39 -19.87
C SER A 88 -0.42 -5.37 -18.94
N PHE A 89 0.79 -5.54 -19.48
CA PHE A 89 2.02 -5.39 -18.69
C PHE A 89 2.10 -4.01 -18.02
N VAL A 90 1.83 -2.97 -18.79
CA VAL A 90 1.83 -1.59 -18.29
C VAL A 90 0.78 -1.39 -17.20
N GLY A 91 -0.42 -1.97 -17.37
CA GLY A 91 -1.48 -1.95 -16.35
C GLY A 91 -1.05 -2.64 -15.05
N THR A 92 -0.35 -3.78 -15.13
CA THR A 92 0.23 -4.47 -13.98
C THR A 92 1.26 -3.59 -13.27
N TRP A 93 2.15 -2.97 -14.03
CA TRP A 93 3.19 -2.09 -13.50
C TRP A 93 2.60 -0.87 -12.80
N ILE A 94 1.66 -0.16 -13.44
CA ILE A 94 0.96 0.99 -12.87
C ILE A 94 0.22 0.58 -11.57
N PHE A 95 -0.42 -0.59 -11.56
CA PHE A 95 -1.09 -1.08 -10.36
C PHE A 95 -0.11 -1.35 -9.22
N CYS A 96 1.01 -2.01 -9.49
CA CYS A 96 2.07 -2.21 -8.49
C CYS A 96 2.64 -0.87 -7.98
N ALA A 97 2.86 0.10 -8.89
CA ALA A 97 3.31 1.43 -8.52
C ALA A 97 2.29 2.15 -7.62
N ALA A 98 1.00 2.03 -7.91
CA ALA A 98 -0.06 2.58 -7.06
C ALA A 98 -0.11 1.92 -5.67
N CYS A 99 0.12 0.59 -5.58
CA CYS A 99 0.23 -0.10 -4.29
C CYS A 99 1.43 0.41 -3.47
N VAL A 100 2.61 0.53 -4.10
CA VAL A 100 3.82 1.04 -3.44
C VAL A 100 3.64 2.50 -3.02
N LEU A 101 3.03 3.33 -3.86
CA LEU A 101 2.77 4.74 -3.54
C LEU A 101 1.80 4.87 -2.36
N LEU A 102 0.76 4.04 -2.31
CA LEU A 102 -0.20 4.00 -1.21
C LEU A 102 0.47 3.53 0.09
N HIS A 103 1.40 2.57 0.00
CA HIS A 103 2.24 2.16 1.13
C HIS A 103 3.08 3.32 1.66
N ILE A 104 3.82 4.01 0.78
CA ILE A 104 4.65 5.18 1.15
C ILE A 104 3.79 6.26 1.84
N TRP A 105 2.60 6.54 1.30
CA TRP A 105 1.65 7.47 1.91
C TRP A 105 1.29 7.07 3.35
N LEU A 106 0.86 5.81 3.55
CA LEU A 106 0.50 5.28 4.86
C LEU A 106 1.65 5.34 5.88
N ASP A 107 2.88 5.30 5.41
CA ASP A 107 4.05 5.43 6.26
C ASP A 107 4.42 6.88 6.59
N CYS A 108 4.24 7.79 5.64
CA CYS A 108 4.48 9.22 5.84
C CYS A 108 3.51 9.84 6.86
N ILE A 109 2.29 9.33 6.97
CA ILE A 109 1.31 9.85 7.95
C ILE A 109 1.60 9.43 9.39
N THR A 110 2.54 8.48 9.59
CA THR A 110 2.94 8.04 10.94
C THR A 110 4.02 8.92 11.56
N THR A 111 4.27 8.72 12.86
CA THR A 111 5.31 9.43 13.62
C THR A 111 6.73 8.96 13.31
N PHE A 112 6.92 7.73 12.78
CA PHE A 112 8.24 7.20 12.45
C PHE A 112 8.86 7.90 11.24
N GLY A 113 8.03 8.23 10.24
CA GLY A 113 8.43 8.90 9.01
C GLY A 113 9.10 7.98 7.99
N THR A 114 9.34 8.52 6.79
CA THR A 114 9.82 7.77 5.61
C THR A 114 10.81 8.61 4.82
N MET A 115 11.93 8.01 4.39
CA MET A 115 12.96 8.67 3.59
C MET A 115 12.58 8.64 2.09
N ILE A 116 11.57 9.43 1.72
CA ILE A 116 10.96 9.39 0.38
C ILE A 116 11.86 9.87 -0.76
N LEU A 117 13.01 10.49 -0.46
CA LEU A 117 13.93 11.05 -1.46
C LEU A 117 15.24 10.26 -1.57
N GLN A 118 15.40 9.12 -0.89
CA GLN A 118 16.59 8.31 -1.07
C GLN A 118 16.76 7.86 -2.53
N PRO A 119 18.01 7.79 -3.05
CA PRO A 119 19.30 7.97 -2.37
C PRO A 119 19.78 9.43 -2.27
N PHE A 120 18.99 10.41 -2.68
CA PHE A 120 19.43 11.81 -2.77
C PHE A 120 19.37 12.55 -1.41
N SER A 121 18.51 12.08 -0.47
CA SER A 121 18.35 12.69 0.84
C SER A 121 17.83 11.67 1.86
N ASP A 122 18.39 11.71 3.06
CA ASP A 122 17.96 10.89 4.20
C ASP A 122 16.90 11.59 5.06
N LEU A 123 16.37 12.72 4.59
CA LEU A 123 15.31 13.43 5.29
C LEU A 123 14.07 12.54 5.45
N ARG A 124 13.63 12.31 6.68
CA ARG A 124 12.40 11.58 6.99
C ARG A 124 11.19 12.51 6.97
N VAL A 125 10.31 12.30 6.00
CA VAL A 125 9.01 12.97 5.94
C VAL A 125 8.06 12.27 6.91
N ARG A 126 7.51 13.02 7.88
CA ARG A 126 6.55 12.53 8.87
C ARG A 126 5.45 13.57 9.08
N LEU A 127 4.20 13.15 8.96
CA LEU A 127 3.04 14.03 9.12
C LEU A 127 2.40 13.92 10.51
N ASN A 128 2.81 12.94 11.31
CA ASN A 128 2.38 12.75 12.71
C ASN A 128 0.84 12.71 12.88
N GLY A 129 0.11 12.21 11.89
CA GLY A 129 -1.35 12.19 11.93
C GLY A 129 -1.92 10.96 12.62
N VAL A 130 -1.20 9.83 12.59
CA VAL A 130 -1.70 8.55 13.10
C VAL A 130 -0.58 7.76 13.78
N PHE A 131 -0.97 6.79 14.62
CA PHE A 131 -0.02 5.84 15.20
C PHE A 131 0.42 4.77 14.17
N ILE A 132 1.56 4.10 14.44
CA ILE A 132 2.04 2.98 13.61
C ILE A 132 0.99 1.85 13.59
N VAL A 133 0.35 1.58 14.73
CA VAL A 133 -0.82 0.71 14.86
C VAL A 133 -1.99 1.59 15.27
N ASP A 134 -2.84 1.95 14.33
CA ASP A 134 -3.99 2.84 14.55
C ASP A 134 -5.29 2.08 14.27
N LEU A 135 -6.00 1.73 15.33
CA LEU A 135 -7.23 0.95 15.22
C LEU A 135 -8.38 1.72 14.56
N ILE A 136 -8.40 3.06 14.70
CA ILE A 136 -9.43 3.90 14.07
C ILE A 136 -9.24 3.93 12.56
N LEU A 137 -8.01 3.82 12.07
CA LEU A 137 -7.73 3.65 10.66
C LEU A 137 -7.95 2.20 10.21
N THR A 138 -7.35 1.24 10.91
CA THR A 138 -7.24 -0.16 10.48
C THR A 138 -8.56 -0.92 10.52
N VAL A 139 -9.35 -0.77 11.60
CA VAL A 139 -10.59 -1.55 11.77
C VAL A 139 -11.62 -1.22 10.69
N PRO A 140 -11.94 0.06 10.38
CA PRO A 140 -12.83 0.37 9.26
C PRO A 140 -12.33 -0.14 7.92
N LEU A 141 -11.01 -0.09 7.66
CA LEU A 141 -10.43 -0.64 6.42
C LEU A 141 -10.66 -2.15 6.30
N LEU A 142 -10.44 -2.91 7.38
CA LEU A 142 -10.69 -4.35 7.40
C LEU A 142 -12.17 -4.67 7.20
N VAL A 143 -13.06 -3.97 7.90
CA VAL A 143 -14.52 -4.15 7.75
C VAL A 143 -14.95 -3.86 6.31
N LEU A 144 -14.51 -2.75 5.73
CA LEU A 144 -14.83 -2.38 4.35
C LEU A 144 -14.25 -3.38 3.35
N THR A 145 -13.04 -3.90 3.59
CA THR A 145 -12.42 -4.93 2.76
C THR A 145 -13.24 -6.22 2.78
N VAL A 146 -13.60 -6.71 3.97
CA VAL A 146 -14.42 -7.93 4.13
C VAL A 146 -15.81 -7.74 3.49
N CYS A 147 -16.44 -6.60 3.73
CA CYS A 147 -17.75 -6.27 3.13
C CYS A 147 -17.66 -6.18 1.60
N ALA A 148 -16.60 -5.59 1.05
CA ALA A 148 -16.38 -5.50 -0.40
C ALA A 148 -16.13 -6.88 -1.04
N LEU A 149 -15.44 -7.79 -0.34
CA LEU A 149 -15.25 -9.18 -0.77
C LEU A 149 -16.58 -9.95 -0.82
N ARG A 150 -17.46 -9.74 0.16
CA ARG A 150 -18.73 -10.48 0.29
C ARG A 150 -19.86 -9.90 -0.56
N ARG A 151 -19.92 -8.58 -0.76
CA ARG A 151 -21.04 -7.88 -1.42
C ARG A 151 -20.68 -7.46 -2.85
N LYS A 152 -20.80 -8.39 -3.82
CA LYS A 152 -20.43 -8.17 -5.23
C LYS A 152 -21.05 -6.89 -5.83
N ASN A 153 -22.31 -6.58 -5.54
CA ASN A 153 -23.03 -5.42 -6.07
C ASN A 153 -22.56 -4.08 -5.50
N ALA A 154 -22.05 -4.08 -4.25
CA ALA A 154 -21.55 -2.90 -3.57
C ALA A 154 -20.00 -2.83 -3.53
N ARG A 155 -19.31 -3.83 -4.09
CA ARG A 155 -17.86 -4.02 -4.01
C ARG A 155 -17.08 -2.73 -4.26
N ARG A 156 -17.30 -2.09 -5.40
CA ARG A 156 -16.54 -0.89 -5.79
C ARG A 156 -16.81 0.30 -4.88
N ARG A 157 -18.06 0.49 -4.46
CA ARG A 157 -18.43 1.58 -3.54
C ARG A 157 -17.78 1.40 -2.17
N LEU A 158 -17.81 0.18 -1.63
CA LEU A 158 -17.19 -0.14 -0.34
C LEU A 158 -15.67 -0.01 -0.40
N ALA A 159 -15.05 -0.49 -1.49
CA ALA A 159 -13.62 -0.33 -1.69
C ALA A 159 -13.22 1.14 -1.85
N ALA A 160 -13.96 1.92 -2.61
CA ALA A 160 -13.74 3.36 -2.75
C ALA A 160 -13.90 4.10 -1.41
N ALA A 161 -14.90 3.73 -0.59
CA ALA A 161 -15.06 4.29 0.75
C ALA A 161 -13.82 4.03 1.63
N GLY A 162 -13.25 2.80 1.58
CA GLY A 162 -12.02 2.47 2.30
C GLY A 162 -10.81 3.28 1.80
N LEU A 163 -10.68 3.44 0.49
CA LEU A 163 -9.61 4.28 -0.08
C LEU A 163 -9.77 5.76 0.30
N ILE A 164 -11.00 6.29 0.31
CA ILE A 164 -11.27 7.65 0.80
C ILE A 164 -10.90 7.78 2.27
N TRP A 165 -11.21 6.78 3.10
CA TRP A 165 -10.88 6.77 4.52
C TRP A 165 -9.38 6.86 4.80
N ILE A 166 -8.55 6.19 3.98
CA ILE A 166 -7.07 6.25 4.06
C ILE A 166 -6.54 7.70 3.93
N PHE A 167 -7.26 8.59 3.27
CA PHE A 167 -6.86 9.99 3.13
C PHE A 167 -7.62 10.90 4.10
N LEU A 168 -8.92 10.69 4.25
CA LEU A 168 -9.79 11.58 5.01
C LEU A 168 -9.49 11.57 6.51
N TYR A 169 -9.35 10.37 7.11
CA TYR A 169 -9.09 10.26 8.54
C TYR A 169 -7.72 10.86 8.93
N PRO A 170 -6.60 10.50 8.28
CA PRO A 170 -5.32 11.12 8.60
C PRO A 170 -5.29 12.63 8.34
N ALA A 171 -5.96 13.11 7.29
CA ALA A 171 -6.04 14.55 7.03
C ALA A 171 -6.73 15.29 8.16
N GLY A 172 -7.83 14.74 8.69
CA GLY A 172 -8.51 15.28 9.86
C GLY A 172 -7.64 15.26 11.12
N ALA A 173 -6.93 14.16 11.37
CA ALA A 173 -6.03 14.01 12.50
C ALA A 173 -4.83 14.98 12.43
N ILE A 174 -4.24 15.15 11.25
CA ILE A 174 -3.15 16.12 11.02
C ILE A 174 -3.66 17.54 11.26
N ALA A 175 -4.83 17.89 10.72
CA ALA A 175 -5.41 19.22 10.92
C ALA A 175 -5.70 19.50 12.39
N ALA A 176 -6.20 18.52 13.14
CA ALA A 176 -6.44 18.65 14.58
C ALA A 176 -5.15 18.81 15.40
N ASN A 177 -4.04 18.24 14.95
CA ASN A 177 -2.73 18.38 15.61
C ASN A 177 -2.05 19.72 15.32
N LEU A 178 -2.49 20.45 14.29
CA LEU A 178 -1.95 21.75 13.90
C LEU A 178 -2.77 22.94 14.49
N ALA A 179 -3.97 22.65 15.03
CA ALA A 179 -4.86 23.65 15.64
C ALA A 179 -4.57 23.86 17.13
#